data_79ae610248be026c0abbb3406c8189d1
#
_entry.id   79ae610248be026c0abbb3406c8189d1
#
_cell.length_a   1.000
_cell.length_b   1.000
_cell.length_c   1.000
_cell.angle_alpha   90.00
_cell.angle_beta   90.00
_cell.angle_gamma   90.00
#
_symmetry.space_group_name_H-M   'P 1'
#
loop_
_entity.id
_entity.type
_entity.pdbx_description
1 polymer ?
#
loop_
_entity_poly.entity_id
_entity_poly.type
_entity_poly.pdbx_seq_one_letter_code
_entity_poly.pdbx_strand_id
1 'polypeptide(L)'
;MLMSGNGERVVFVLDAPGDESLHTGGTIARLLDDGADVTVLFGSATPDDSDASVPAPASAGAADVAAARVALGETDPAQWRVLAGEPQGAQRRAVLVEAFAQAHATAVVAAAVDPALRQAAVDAAGAQGVPVFLSSRVSAVPGVRLTAIDVSDHIDQKLAALAAYPGRWRLDGRVVRLDDGTEALVTGTETYARGSGPAQPAELEAPTVGSRLLAVLMALCAGALFGVLGTVAHQTTIELGSVTIPVGLTLALLASGTLLLGLRLVVHDRLVVLAAAIGLVATVFLLSLRSTGGSVLVPAGVPGTVWSMAPALFAALVIAWPRIPARRPTA
;
A
#
# COMPACT_ATOMS: atom_id res chain seq x y z
N MET A 1 7.39 -3.80 -7.17
CA MET A 1 7.66 -2.60 -7.97
C MET A 1 6.44 -2.45 -8.86
N LEU A 2 5.61 -1.45 -8.60
CA LEU A 2 4.29 -1.30 -9.21
C LEU A 2 4.37 -0.17 -10.20
N MET A 3 4.07 -0.47 -11.49
CA MET A 3 3.91 0.51 -12.56
C MET A 3 5.14 1.45 -12.68
N SER A 4 6.23 0.92 -13.21
CA SER A 4 7.47 1.70 -13.45
C SER A 4 7.54 2.32 -14.86
N GLY A 5 6.49 2.19 -15.64
CA GLY A 5 6.28 2.83 -16.94
C GLY A 5 7.01 2.15 -18.09
N ASN A 6 8.29 2.08 -18.07
CA ASN A 6 9.08 1.69 -19.25
C ASN A 6 8.88 0.21 -19.64
N GLY A 7 8.22 -0.03 -20.79
CA GLY A 7 7.94 -1.37 -21.33
C GLY A 7 6.74 -2.07 -20.69
N GLU A 8 5.99 -1.43 -19.79
CA GLU A 8 4.73 -1.94 -19.28
C GLU A 8 3.60 -1.71 -20.30
N ARG A 9 2.68 -2.68 -20.36
CA ARG A 9 1.45 -2.60 -21.16
C ARG A 9 0.27 -2.72 -20.21
N VAL A 10 -0.36 -1.57 -19.93
CA VAL A 10 -1.40 -1.47 -18.90
C VAL A 10 -2.77 -1.31 -19.56
N VAL A 11 -3.70 -2.19 -19.21
CA VAL A 11 -5.07 -2.11 -19.71
C VAL A 11 -6.00 -1.61 -18.61
N PHE A 12 -6.69 -0.51 -18.89
CA PHE A 12 -7.74 0.04 -18.03
C PHE A 12 -9.11 -0.42 -18.49
N VAL A 13 -9.94 -0.90 -17.57
CA VAL A 13 -11.32 -1.32 -17.83
C VAL A 13 -12.26 -0.42 -17.03
N LEU A 14 -13.13 0.30 -17.74
CA LEU A 14 -14.06 1.31 -17.21
C LEU A 14 -15.45 1.10 -17.79
N ASP A 15 -16.47 1.71 -17.19
CA ASP A 15 -17.84 1.57 -17.66
C ASP A 15 -18.10 2.33 -18.96
N ALA A 16 -17.80 3.62 -18.96
CA ALA A 16 -18.10 4.52 -20.05
C ALA A 16 -17.04 5.60 -20.22
N PRO A 17 -16.99 6.27 -21.41
CA PRO A 17 -16.12 7.41 -21.62
C PRO A 17 -16.35 8.53 -20.60
N GLY A 18 -15.24 9.07 -20.09
CA GLY A 18 -15.18 10.06 -19.01
C GLY A 18 -14.74 9.47 -17.68
N ASP A 19 -15.09 8.21 -17.38
CA ASP A 19 -14.71 7.55 -16.15
C ASP A 19 -13.19 7.41 -16.02
N GLU A 20 -12.48 7.26 -17.14
CA GLU A 20 -11.03 7.22 -17.18
C GLU A 20 -10.42 8.53 -16.64
N SER A 21 -10.98 9.67 -17.05
CA SER A 21 -10.52 10.98 -16.60
C SER A 21 -10.80 11.20 -15.11
N LEU A 22 -11.96 10.73 -14.63
CA LEU A 22 -12.40 10.93 -13.25
C LEU A 22 -11.64 10.01 -12.28
N HIS A 23 -11.54 8.73 -12.59
CA HIS A 23 -11.04 7.70 -11.66
C HIS A 23 -9.54 7.44 -11.77
N THR A 24 -8.97 7.55 -12.97
CA THR A 24 -7.62 7.07 -13.28
C THR A 24 -6.78 8.00 -14.17
N GLY A 25 -7.29 9.19 -14.47
CA GLY A 25 -6.69 10.09 -15.46
C GLY A 25 -5.26 10.51 -15.12
N GLY A 26 -4.97 10.77 -13.84
CA GLY A 26 -3.61 11.10 -13.42
C GLY A 26 -2.64 9.92 -13.58
N THR A 27 -3.09 8.70 -13.27
CA THR A 27 -2.28 7.48 -13.45
C THR A 27 -2.04 7.19 -14.92
N ILE A 28 -3.06 7.36 -15.79
CA ILE A 28 -2.91 7.19 -17.23
C ILE A 28 -1.87 8.19 -17.78
N ALA A 29 -2.01 9.48 -17.45
CA ALA A 29 -1.08 10.50 -17.91
C ALA A 29 0.36 10.23 -17.47
N ARG A 30 0.55 9.84 -16.20
CA ARG A 30 1.86 9.48 -15.67
C ARG A 30 2.46 8.27 -16.38
N LEU A 31 1.68 7.19 -16.59
CA LEU A 31 2.17 5.99 -17.26
C LEU A 31 2.59 6.27 -18.70
N LEU A 32 1.84 7.11 -19.43
CA LEU A 32 2.20 7.53 -20.78
C LEU A 32 3.48 8.36 -20.78
N ASP A 33 3.64 9.28 -19.83
CA ASP A 33 4.87 10.09 -19.68
C ASP A 33 6.09 9.20 -19.33
N ASP A 34 5.88 8.17 -18.53
CA ASP A 34 6.91 7.16 -18.17
C ASP A 34 7.19 6.17 -19.33
N GLY A 35 6.49 6.27 -20.48
CA GLY A 35 6.71 5.44 -21.67
C GLY A 35 6.06 4.07 -21.63
N ALA A 36 4.96 3.90 -20.88
CA ALA A 36 4.13 2.70 -20.93
C ALA A 36 3.15 2.74 -22.11
N ASP A 37 2.78 1.56 -22.62
CA ASP A 37 1.66 1.41 -23.55
C ASP A 37 0.36 1.30 -22.73
N VAL A 38 -0.57 2.24 -22.94
CA VAL A 38 -1.83 2.29 -22.21
C VAL A 38 -3.00 2.01 -23.14
N THR A 39 -3.77 0.97 -22.83
CA THR A 39 -5.03 0.66 -23.52
C THR A 39 -6.21 0.93 -22.58
N VAL A 40 -7.23 1.63 -23.06
CA VAL A 40 -8.46 1.91 -22.32
C VAL A 40 -9.63 1.19 -22.98
N LEU A 41 -10.34 0.36 -22.20
CA LEU A 41 -11.52 -0.40 -22.64
C LEU A 41 -12.75 0.10 -21.89
N PHE A 42 -13.75 0.54 -22.61
CA PHE A 42 -15.05 0.93 -22.07
C PHE A 42 -16.07 -0.20 -22.25
N GLY A 43 -16.83 -0.49 -21.20
CA GLY A 43 -17.89 -1.49 -21.21
C GLY A 43 -19.07 -1.10 -22.10
N SER A 44 -19.36 0.21 -22.16
CA SER A 44 -20.43 0.79 -22.97
C SER A 44 -19.98 2.11 -23.60
N ALA A 45 -20.63 2.53 -24.68
CA ALA A 45 -20.45 3.86 -25.28
C ALA A 45 -21.19 4.95 -24.51
N THR A 46 -22.19 4.58 -23.71
CA THR A 46 -23.00 5.47 -22.90
C THR A 46 -22.90 5.05 -21.43
N PRO A 47 -22.98 6.00 -20.46
CA PRO A 47 -23.16 5.65 -19.06
C PRO A 47 -24.43 4.80 -18.88
N ASP A 48 -24.36 3.75 -18.08
CA ASP A 48 -25.51 2.90 -17.77
C ASP A 48 -26.39 3.61 -16.74
N ASP A 49 -27.46 4.27 -17.22
CA ASP A 49 -28.50 4.84 -16.40
C ASP A 49 -29.48 3.74 -15.97
N SER A 50 -29.12 2.99 -14.96
CA SER A 50 -30.01 2.00 -14.32
C SER A 50 -31.18 2.65 -13.56
N ASP A 51 -31.22 3.99 -13.45
CA ASP A 51 -32.30 4.74 -12.81
C ASP A 51 -33.02 5.64 -13.84
N ALA A 52 -34.06 5.11 -14.48
CA ALA A 52 -34.86 5.79 -15.50
C ALA A 52 -35.65 7.04 -14.99
N SER A 53 -35.41 7.50 -13.78
CA SER A 53 -36.05 8.65 -13.17
C SER A 53 -35.27 9.96 -13.33
N VAL A 54 -34.02 9.93 -13.80
CA VAL A 54 -33.17 11.10 -14.06
C VAL A 54 -32.90 11.19 -15.57
N PRO A 55 -32.98 12.40 -16.19
CA PRO A 55 -32.60 12.53 -17.60
C PRO A 55 -31.17 12.06 -17.81
N ALA A 56 -30.98 11.10 -18.74
CA ALA A 56 -29.66 10.58 -19.07
C ALA A 56 -28.68 11.73 -19.36
N PRO A 57 -27.50 11.76 -18.72
CA PRO A 57 -26.46 12.71 -19.07
C PRO A 57 -26.13 12.54 -20.56
N ALA A 58 -25.83 13.62 -21.24
CA ALA A 58 -25.51 13.59 -22.66
C ALA A 58 -24.37 12.59 -22.91
N SER A 59 -24.59 11.58 -23.76
CA SER A 59 -23.57 10.62 -24.13
C SER A 59 -22.31 11.36 -24.60
N ALA A 60 -21.15 10.97 -24.07
CA ALA A 60 -19.87 11.56 -24.50
C ALA A 60 -19.71 11.35 -26.02
N GLY A 61 -19.55 12.43 -26.76
CA GLY A 61 -19.30 12.36 -28.19
C GLY A 61 -17.92 11.78 -28.50
N ALA A 62 -17.74 11.21 -29.68
CA ALA A 62 -16.41 10.75 -30.12
C ALA A 62 -15.35 11.87 -30.08
N ALA A 63 -15.77 13.13 -30.25
CA ALA A 63 -14.90 14.30 -30.14
C ALA A 63 -14.43 14.52 -28.68
N ASP A 64 -15.29 14.33 -27.70
CA ASP A 64 -14.97 14.49 -26.28
C ASP A 64 -13.96 13.43 -25.84
N VAL A 65 -14.17 12.17 -26.24
CA VAL A 65 -13.24 11.06 -26.01
C VAL A 65 -11.87 11.33 -26.64
N ALA A 66 -11.86 11.83 -27.87
CA ALA A 66 -10.62 12.16 -28.56
C ALA A 66 -9.87 13.31 -27.86
N ALA A 67 -10.60 14.34 -27.39
CA ALA A 67 -10.01 15.46 -26.67
C ALA A 67 -9.44 15.03 -25.31
N ALA A 68 -10.17 14.21 -24.55
CA ALA A 68 -9.70 13.66 -23.27
C ALA A 68 -8.45 12.78 -23.45
N ARG A 69 -8.46 11.91 -24.44
CA ARG A 69 -7.34 11.03 -24.78
C ARG A 69 -6.07 11.83 -25.06
N VAL A 70 -6.17 12.86 -25.91
CA VAL A 70 -5.05 13.74 -26.25
C VAL A 70 -4.57 14.53 -25.03
N ALA A 71 -5.49 15.01 -24.19
CA ALA A 71 -5.16 15.73 -22.96
C ALA A 71 -4.35 14.88 -21.98
N LEU A 72 -4.60 13.56 -21.93
CA LEU A 72 -3.84 12.62 -21.10
C LEU A 72 -2.51 12.18 -21.75
N GLY A 73 -2.24 12.58 -22.99
CA GLY A 73 -0.97 12.27 -23.67
C GLY A 73 -1.01 11.12 -24.67
N GLU A 74 -2.18 10.44 -24.85
CA GLU A 74 -2.31 9.36 -25.81
C GLU A 74 -2.66 9.88 -27.20
N THR A 75 -1.87 9.52 -28.19
CA THR A 75 -2.05 9.97 -29.58
C THR A 75 -2.73 8.93 -30.46
N ASP A 76 -2.60 7.65 -30.17
CA ASP A 76 -3.19 6.57 -30.96
C ASP A 76 -4.67 6.33 -30.57
N PRO A 77 -5.63 6.60 -31.49
CA PRO A 77 -7.04 6.36 -31.23
C PRO A 77 -7.38 4.88 -31.04
N ALA A 78 -6.56 3.94 -31.55
CA ALA A 78 -6.78 2.53 -31.42
C ALA A 78 -6.60 1.99 -29.99
N GLN A 79 -5.92 2.78 -29.15
CA GLN A 79 -5.71 2.40 -27.75
C GLN A 79 -6.97 2.60 -26.86
N TRP A 80 -7.93 3.41 -27.32
CA TRP A 80 -9.17 3.66 -26.59
C TRP A 80 -10.35 3.07 -27.34
N ARG A 81 -10.99 2.04 -26.78
CA ARG A 81 -12.01 1.23 -27.46
C ARG A 81 -13.21 0.96 -26.57
N VAL A 82 -14.39 0.96 -27.18
CA VAL A 82 -15.61 0.42 -26.56
C VAL A 82 -15.69 -1.07 -26.86
N LEU A 83 -16.09 -1.87 -25.89
CA LEU A 83 -16.30 -3.31 -26.09
C LEU A 83 -17.47 -3.54 -27.04
N ALA A 84 -17.23 -4.20 -28.17
CA ALA A 84 -18.22 -4.40 -29.20
C ALA A 84 -19.40 -5.26 -28.72
N GLY A 85 -20.64 -4.79 -28.95
CA GLY A 85 -21.86 -5.55 -28.71
C GLY A 85 -22.27 -5.63 -27.25
N GLU A 86 -21.75 -4.81 -26.35
CA GLU A 86 -22.09 -4.79 -24.92
C GLU A 86 -22.18 -6.20 -24.30
N PRO A 87 -21.10 -6.97 -24.35
CA PRO A 87 -21.11 -8.36 -23.95
C PRO A 87 -21.49 -8.52 -22.48
N GLN A 88 -22.26 -9.55 -22.16
CA GLN A 88 -22.69 -9.83 -20.79
C GLN A 88 -22.25 -11.22 -20.31
N GLY A 89 -22.12 -11.38 -19.00
CA GLY A 89 -21.81 -12.66 -18.37
C GLY A 89 -20.52 -13.30 -18.90
N ALA A 90 -20.57 -14.57 -19.30
CA ALA A 90 -19.43 -15.33 -19.79
C ALA A 90 -18.81 -14.76 -21.08
N GLN A 91 -19.62 -14.14 -21.94
CA GLN A 91 -19.15 -13.50 -23.17
C GLN A 91 -18.29 -12.26 -22.85
N ARG A 92 -18.67 -11.45 -21.84
CA ARG A 92 -17.90 -10.29 -21.39
C ARG A 92 -16.48 -10.69 -20.96
N ARG A 93 -16.38 -11.77 -20.17
CA ARG A 93 -15.09 -12.32 -19.78
C ARG A 93 -14.25 -12.77 -20.97
N ALA A 94 -14.84 -13.48 -21.93
CA ALA A 94 -14.13 -13.97 -23.11
C ALA A 94 -13.58 -12.83 -23.97
N VAL A 95 -14.36 -11.77 -24.17
CA VAL A 95 -13.94 -10.56 -24.91
C VAL A 95 -12.79 -9.84 -24.19
N LEU A 96 -12.84 -9.76 -22.86
CA LEU A 96 -11.76 -9.16 -22.07
C LEU A 96 -10.47 -10.00 -22.09
N VAL A 97 -10.58 -11.34 -22.03
CA VAL A 97 -9.42 -12.24 -22.18
C VAL A 97 -8.73 -12.00 -23.52
N GLU A 98 -9.50 -11.93 -24.61
CA GLU A 98 -8.96 -11.65 -25.94
C GLU A 98 -8.33 -10.26 -26.03
N ALA A 99 -9.01 -9.23 -25.49
CA ALA A 99 -8.50 -7.86 -25.51
C ALA A 99 -7.17 -7.71 -24.71
N PHE A 100 -7.05 -8.38 -23.56
CA PHE A 100 -5.82 -8.39 -22.77
C PHE A 100 -4.69 -9.14 -23.47
N ALA A 101 -5.00 -10.25 -24.16
CA ALA A 101 -4.02 -10.98 -24.96
C ALA A 101 -3.53 -10.14 -26.15
N GLN A 102 -4.42 -9.45 -26.86
CA GLN A 102 -4.06 -8.57 -27.99
C GLN A 102 -3.19 -7.40 -27.54
N ALA A 103 -3.49 -6.80 -26.37
CA ALA A 103 -2.69 -5.74 -25.77
C ALA A 103 -1.39 -6.27 -25.15
N HIS A 104 -1.17 -7.57 -25.11
CA HIS A 104 -0.08 -8.20 -24.34
C HIS A 104 0.04 -7.64 -22.92
N ALA A 105 -1.09 -7.52 -22.24
CA ALA A 105 -1.20 -6.83 -20.97
C ALA A 105 -0.22 -7.38 -19.92
N THR A 106 0.55 -6.50 -19.30
CA THR A 106 1.41 -6.81 -18.14
C THR A 106 0.75 -6.47 -16.82
N ALA A 107 -0.26 -5.58 -16.86
CA ALA A 107 -1.10 -5.23 -15.72
C ALA A 107 -2.50 -4.80 -16.20
N VAL A 108 -3.51 -5.02 -15.36
CA VAL A 108 -4.90 -4.59 -15.61
C VAL A 108 -5.35 -3.69 -14.47
N VAL A 109 -5.97 -2.57 -14.79
CA VAL A 109 -6.64 -1.68 -13.83
C VAL A 109 -8.15 -1.79 -14.05
N ALA A 110 -8.86 -2.41 -13.12
CA ALA A 110 -10.31 -2.49 -13.15
C ALA A 110 -10.89 -1.33 -12.33
N ALA A 111 -11.32 -0.29 -13.04
CA ALA A 111 -11.89 0.93 -12.48
C ALA A 111 -13.39 1.09 -12.81
N ALA A 112 -14.03 0.02 -13.30
CA ALA A 112 -15.46 0.00 -13.56
C ALA A 112 -16.29 0.07 -12.25
N VAL A 113 -17.34 0.89 -12.24
CA VAL A 113 -18.33 0.97 -11.16
C VAL A 113 -19.25 -0.25 -11.22
N ASP A 114 -19.66 -0.69 -12.43
CA ASP A 114 -20.43 -1.94 -12.63
C ASP A 114 -19.69 -3.14 -12.02
N PRO A 115 -20.23 -3.75 -10.95
CA PRO A 115 -19.59 -4.91 -10.31
C PRO A 115 -19.39 -6.09 -11.27
N ALA A 116 -20.29 -6.26 -12.25
CA ALA A 116 -20.22 -7.37 -13.20
C ALA A 116 -19.08 -7.18 -14.21
N LEU A 117 -18.88 -5.95 -14.72
CA LEU A 117 -17.73 -5.62 -15.58
C LEU A 117 -16.41 -5.72 -14.81
N ARG A 118 -16.38 -5.17 -13.60
CA ARG A 118 -15.21 -5.23 -12.73
C ARG A 118 -14.82 -6.68 -12.41
N GLN A 119 -15.78 -7.53 -12.05
CA GLN A 119 -15.52 -8.94 -11.78
C GLN A 119 -15.05 -9.69 -13.03
N ALA A 120 -15.67 -9.42 -14.20
CA ALA A 120 -15.24 -10.00 -15.46
C ALA A 120 -13.78 -9.62 -15.81
N ALA A 121 -13.37 -8.38 -15.53
CA ALA A 121 -11.99 -7.95 -15.72
C ALA A 121 -11.02 -8.67 -14.77
N VAL A 122 -11.40 -8.87 -13.50
CA VAL A 122 -10.61 -9.64 -12.52
C VAL A 122 -10.46 -11.09 -12.98
N ASP A 123 -11.56 -11.72 -13.40
CA ASP A 123 -11.56 -13.11 -13.84
C ASP A 123 -10.77 -13.31 -15.15
N ALA A 124 -10.84 -12.33 -16.07
CA ALA A 124 -10.08 -12.34 -17.31
C ALA A 124 -8.56 -12.18 -17.07
N ALA A 125 -8.18 -11.23 -16.21
CA ALA A 125 -6.79 -11.04 -15.83
C ALA A 125 -6.22 -12.27 -15.11
N GLY A 126 -7.02 -12.85 -14.19
CA GLY A 126 -6.66 -14.07 -13.50
C GLY A 126 -6.45 -15.28 -14.44
N ALA A 127 -7.26 -15.40 -15.51
CA ALA A 127 -7.10 -16.47 -16.51
C ALA A 127 -5.77 -16.38 -17.28
N GLN A 128 -5.19 -15.18 -17.38
CA GLN A 128 -3.91 -14.94 -18.05
C GLN A 128 -2.72 -14.80 -17.07
N GLY A 129 -2.96 -14.88 -15.76
CA GLY A 129 -1.92 -14.67 -14.76
C GLY A 129 -1.43 -13.20 -14.66
N VAL A 130 -2.22 -12.25 -15.18
CA VAL A 130 -1.88 -10.83 -15.18
C VAL A 130 -2.34 -10.20 -13.87
N PRO A 131 -1.51 -9.41 -13.18
CA PRO A 131 -1.90 -8.71 -11.96
C PRO A 131 -3.00 -7.71 -12.25
N VAL A 132 -4.01 -7.66 -11.35
CA VAL A 132 -5.13 -6.72 -11.46
C VAL A 132 -5.14 -5.76 -10.28
N PHE A 133 -5.43 -4.50 -10.56
CA PHE A 133 -5.54 -3.41 -9.61
C PHE A 133 -6.95 -2.81 -9.67
N LEU A 134 -7.58 -2.67 -8.51
CA LEU A 134 -8.91 -2.11 -8.37
C LEU A 134 -8.79 -0.64 -7.95
N SER A 135 -9.41 0.27 -8.66
CA SER A 135 -9.46 1.66 -8.21
C SER A 135 -10.23 1.76 -6.89
N SER A 136 -9.64 2.39 -5.87
CA SER A 136 -10.25 2.54 -4.56
C SER A 136 -11.43 3.53 -4.56
N ARG A 137 -11.52 4.43 -5.55
CA ARG A 137 -12.67 5.30 -5.73
C ARG A 137 -13.94 4.53 -6.06
N VAL A 138 -13.78 3.36 -6.71
CA VAL A 138 -14.89 2.53 -7.19
C VAL A 138 -15.16 1.38 -6.24
N SER A 139 -14.15 0.88 -5.53
CA SER A 139 -14.29 -0.26 -4.63
C SER A 139 -13.37 -0.11 -3.42
N ALA A 140 -13.88 0.46 -2.35
CA ALA A 140 -13.18 0.49 -1.07
C ALA A 140 -13.43 -0.82 -0.31
N VAL A 141 -12.42 -1.69 -0.24
CA VAL A 141 -12.49 -2.92 0.54
C VAL A 141 -11.75 -2.70 1.87
N PRO A 142 -12.45 -2.75 3.01
CA PRO A 142 -11.81 -2.59 4.31
C PRO A 142 -10.74 -3.65 4.56
N GLY A 143 -9.56 -3.23 5.06
CA GLY A 143 -8.48 -4.15 5.41
C GLY A 143 -7.58 -4.59 4.26
N VAL A 144 -7.80 -4.11 3.05
CA VAL A 144 -6.92 -4.35 1.89
C VAL A 144 -5.79 -3.31 1.86
N ARG A 145 -4.59 -3.77 1.54
CA ARG A 145 -3.44 -2.87 1.34
C ARG A 145 -3.65 -2.03 0.07
N LEU A 146 -3.70 -0.73 0.23
CA LEU A 146 -3.80 0.22 -0.87
C LEU A 146 -2.40 0.63 -1.34
N THR A 147 -2.24 0.76 -2.65
CA THR A 147 -1.10 1.41 -3.29
C THR A 147 -1.53 2.81 -3.69
N ALA A 148 -0.82 3.81 -3.23
CA ALA A 148 -1.01 5.20 -3.63
C ALA A 148 -0.03 5.53 -4.76
N ILE A 149 -0.55 6.14 -5.83
CA ILE A 149 0.22 6.66 -6.96
C ILE A 149 0.15 8.18 -6.86
N ASP A 150 1.30 8.81 -6.75
CA ASP A 150 1.43 10.26 -6.81
C ASP A 150 1.31 10.72 -8.27
N VAL A 151 0.30 11.52 -8.54
CA VAL A 151 -0.03 12.09 -9.85
C VAL A 151 -0.03 13.61 -9.80
N SER A 152 0.67 14.20 -8.82
CA SER A 152 0.68 15.65 -8.60
C SER A 152 1.19 16.42 -9.81
N ASP A 153 2.18 15.88 -10.51
CA ASP A 153 2.77 16.49 -11.71
C ASP A 153 1.86 16.38 -12.96
N HIS A 154 0.82 15.54 -12.89
CA HIS A 154 -0.10 15.26 -14.01
C HIS A 154 -1.53 15.78 -13.75
N ILE A 155 -1.72 16.60 -12.70
CA ILE A 155 -3.04 17.14 -12.35
C ILE A 155 -3.60 18.00 -13.47
N ASP A 156 -2.79 18.82 -14.12
CA ASP A 156 -3.25 19.71 -15.19
C ASP A 156 -3.75 18.92 -16.40
N GLN A 157 -3.08 17.83 -16.76
CA GLN A 157 -3.52 16.91 -17.82
C GLN A 157 -4.85 16.24 -17.43
N LYS A 158 -4.98 15.78 -16.17
CA LYS A 158 -6.23 15.22 -15.66
C LYS A 158 -7.37 16.23 -15.69
N LEU A 159 -7.14 17.48 -15.29
CA LEU A 159 -8.15 18.55 -15.34
C LEU A 159 -8.55 18.87 -16.77
N ALA A 160 -7.59 18.91 -17.71
CA ALA A 160 -7.87 19.12 -19.13
C ALA A 160 -8.71 17.96 -19.72
N ALA A 161 -8.42 16.71 -19.34
CA ALA A 161 -9.21 15.56 -19.76
C ALA A 161 -10.63 15.59 -19.18
N LEU A 162 -10.79 15.99 -17.91
CA LEU A 162 -12.12 16.20 -17.31
C LEU A 162 -12.90 17.31 -18.01
N ALA A 163 -12.25 18.41 -18.40
CA ALA A 163 -12.87 19.50 -19.11
C ALA A 163 -13.35 19.11 -20.52
N ALA A 164 -12.85 18.02 -21.09
CA ALA A 164 -13.28 17.50 -22.38
C ALA A 164 -14.72 16.92 -22.35
N TYR A 165 -15.30 16.68 -21.18
CA TYR A 165 -16.64 16.11 -21.01
C TYR A 165 -17.65 17.11 -20.40
N PRO A 166 -17.96 18.24 -21.06
CA PRO A 166 -18.81 19.30 -20.49
C PRO A 166 -20.26 18.87 -20.29
N GLY A 167 -20.69 17.78 -20.94
CA GLY A 167 -22.03 17.21 -20.81
C GLY A 167 -22.18 16.22 -19.64
N ARG A 168 -21.09 15.80 -19.00
CA ARG A 168 -21.14 14.83 -17.89
C ARG A 168 -20.99 15.46 -16.51
N TRP A 169 -20.25 16.58 -16.42
CA TRP A 169 -19.98 17.27 -15.15
C TRP A 169 -19.58 18.71 -15.40
N ARG A 170 -19.58 19.48 -14.33
CA ARG A 170 -19.04 20.84 -14.30
C ARG A 170 -17.74 20.84 -13.51
N LEU A 171 -16.71 21.41 -14.10
CA LEU A 171 -15.41 21.58 -13.45
C LEU A 171 -15.30 23.01 -12.89
N ASP A 172 -15.06 23.12 -11.57
CA ASP A 172 -14.80 24.38 -10.88
C ASP A 172 -13.45 24.28 -10.16
N GLY A 173 -12.41 24.78 -10.81
CA GLY A 173 -11.04 24.60 -10.36
C GLY A 173 -10.66 23.13 -10.28
N ARG A 174 -10.50 22.61 -9.06
CA ARG A 174 -10.22 21.19 -8.79
C ARG A 174 -11.45 20.39 -8.28
N VAL A 175 -12.61 20.97 -8.33
CA VAL A 175 -13.85 20.31 -7.93
C VAL A 175 -14.64 19.91 -9.17
N VAL A 176 -14.91 18.63 -9.30
CA VAL A 176 -15.82 18.07 -10.31
C VAL A 176 -17.19 17.95 -9.67
N ARG A 177 -18.18 18.61 -10.24
CA ARG A 177 -19.57 18.51 -9.81
C ARG A 177 -20.34 17.67 -10.81
N LEU A 178 -20.83 16.53 -10.36
CA LEU A 178 -21.63 15.61 -11.14
C LEU A 178 -23.09 16.10 -11.21
N ASP A 179 -23.86 15.59 -12.18
CA ASP A 179 -25.27 15.99 -12.38
C ASP A 179 -26.19 15.58 -11.22
N ASP A 180 -25.82 14.56 -10.43
CA ASP A 180 -26.51 14.15 -9.20
C ASP A 180 -26.24 15.10 -8.01
N GLY A 181 -25.46 16.16 -8.22
CA GLY A 181 -25.05 17.11 -7.19
C GLY A 181 -23.86 16.65 -6.32
N THR A 182 -23.30 15.47 -6.58
CA THR A 182 -22.11 14.99 -5.89
C THR A 182 -20.89 15.80 -6.32
N GLU A 183 -20.07 16.18 -5.34
CA GLU A 183 -18.80 16.88 -5.60
C GLU A 183 -17.62 15.96 -5.35
N ALA A 184 -16.69 15.91 -6.28
CA ALA A 184 -15.45 15.15 -6.17
C ALA A 184 -14.23 16.08 -6.30
N LEU A 185 -13.36 16.08 -5.31
CA LEU A 185 -12.10 16.83 -5.36
C LEU A 185 -11.07 16.04 -6.17
N VAL A 186 -10.46 16.69 -7.15
CA VAL A 186 -9.30 16.16 -7.88
C VAL A 186 -8.06 16.32 -7.03
N THR A 187 -7.53 15.19 -6.56
CA THR A 187 -6.34 15.13 -5.71
C THR A 187 -5.11 14.73 -6.52
N GLY A 188 -3.92 15.05 -6.00
CA GLY A 188 -2.64 14.61 -6.57
C GLY A 188 -2.29 13.15 -6.28
N THR A 189 -3.24 12.36 -5.79
CA THR A 189 -3.01 10.96 -5.43
C THR A 189 -4.18 10.10 -5.89
N GLU A 190 -3.87 9.02 -6.59
CA GLU A 190 -4.82 7.97 -6.94
C GLU A 190 -4.45 6.67 -6.22
N THR A 191 -5.44 5.94 -5.72
CA THR A 191 -5.20 4.77 -4.88
C THR A 191 -5.84 3.52 -5.47
N TYR A 192 -5.10 2.43 -5.39
CA TYR A 192 -5.48 1.15 -5.96
C TYR A 192 -5.30 0.03 -4.95
N ALA A 193 -6.28 -0.87 -4.89
CA ALA A 193 -6.17 -2.13 -4.17
C ALA A 193 -5.67 -3.21 -5.15
N ARG A 194 -4.74 -4.04 -4.75
CA ARG A 194 -4.41 -5.22 -5.55
C ARG A 194 -5.60 -6.19 -5.49
N GLY A 195 -6.21 -6.44 -6.65
CA GLY A 195 -7.29 -7.42 -6.76
C GLY A 195 -6.75 -8.82 -6.51
N SER A 196 -7.53 -9.62 -5.80
CA SER A 196 -7.29 -11.06 -5.70
C SER A 196 -7.76 -11.69 -7.02
N GLY A 197 -6.91 -11.72 -8.04
CA GLY A 197 -6.95 -12.79 -9.03
C GLY A 197 -6.82 -14.13 -8.30
N PRO A 198 -7.09 -15.31 -8.94
CA PRO A 198 -6.85 -16.57 -8.28
C PRO A 198 -5.48 -16.48 -7.66
N ALA A 199 -5.45 -16.56 -6.35
CA ALA A 199 -4.27 -16.30 -5.58
C ALA A 199 -3.13 -17.20 -6.12
N GLN A 200 -2.31 -16.62 -7.00
CA GLN A 200 -0.91 -16.81 -6.68
C GLN A 200 -0.78 -16.10 -5.33
N PRO A 201 -0.51 -16.85 -4.26
CA PRO A 201 0.01 -16.18 -3.10
C PRO A 201 1.05 -15.25 -3.72
N ALA A 202 0.96 -13.93 -3.48
CA ALA A 202 2.20 -13.21 -3.42
C ALA A 202 2.99 -14.11 -2.46
N GLU A 203 3.79 -14.98 -2.99
CA GLU A 203 4.99 -15.35 -2.32
C GLU A 203 5.65 -13.99 -2.10
N LEU A 204 5.34 -13.43 -0.95
CA LEU A 204 6.41 -12.92 -0.11
C LEU A 204 7.36 -14.11 -0.22
N GLU A 205 8.35 -14.03 -1.12
CA GLU A 205 9.41 -15.03 -1.21
C GLU A 205 9.70 -15.38 0.22
N ALA A 206 9.34 -16.62 0.58
CA ALA A 206 9.44 -17.03 1.97
C ALA A 206 10.88 -16.67 2.32
N PRO A 207 11.13 -15.80 3.31
CA PRO A 207 12.41 -15.15 3.46
C PRO A 207 13.46 -16.23 3.34
N THR A 208 14.33 -16.12 2.34
CA THR A 208 15.34 -17.15 2.06
C THR A 208 16.05 -17.43 3.37
N VAL A 209 16.47 -18.66 3.60
CA VAL A 209 17.19 -19.00 4.84
C VAL A 209 18.31 -17.98 5.12
N GLY A 210 18.95 -17.46 4.06
CA GLY A 210 19.96 -16.41 4.16
C GLY A 210 19.41 -15.06 4.65
N SER A 211 18.30 -14.59 4.12
CA SER A 211 17.70 -13.32 4.56
C SER A 211 17.14 -13.40 5.98
N ARG A 212 16.61 -14.56 6.37
CA ARG A 212 16.14 -14.82 7.73
C ARG A 212 17.30 -14.86 8.72
N LEU A 213 18.40 -15.53 8.36
CA LEU A 213 19.61 -15.59 9.18
C LEU A 213 20.22 -14.19 9.37
N LEU A 214 20.28 -13.40 8.30
CA LEU A 214 20.74 -12.01 8.36
C LEU A 214 19.86 -11.16 9.28
N ALA A 215 18.54 -11.27 9.19
CA ALA A 215 17.61 -10.55 10.06
C ALA A 215 17.78 -10.92 11.53
N VAL A 216 17.95 -12.21 11.84
CA VAL A 216 18.24 -12.73 13.19
C VAL A 216 19.56 -12.18 13.71
N LEU A 217 20.63 -12.21 12.90
CA LEU A 217 21.94 -11.69 13.27
C LEU A 217 21.91 -10.17 13.52
N MET A 218 21.26 -9.42 12.64
CA MET A 218 21.11 -7.97 12.80
C MET A 218 20.32 -7.63 14.07
N ALA A 219 19.27 -8.37 14.38
CA ALA A 219 18.48 -8.19 15.59
C ALA A 219 19.31 -8.53 16.87
N LEU A 220 20.10 -9.59 16.83
CA LEU A 220 21.02 -9.94 17.92
C LEU A 220 22.02 -8.82 18.18
N CYS A 221 22.65 -8.29 17.13
CA CYS A 221 23.59 -7.18 17.21
C CYS A 221 22.92 -5.90 17.74
N ALA A 222 21.71 -5.57 17.27
CA ALA A 222 20.95 -4.44 17.76
C ALA A 222 20.65 -4.60 19.27
N GLY A 223 20.18 -5.78 19.71
CA GLY A 223 19.95 -6.05 21.12
C GLY A 223 21.24 -5.90 21.97
N ALA A 224 22.35 -6.45 21.49
CA ALA A 224 23.64 -6.32 22.15
C ALA A 224 24.08 -4.84 22.27
N LEU A 225 23.94 -4.06 21.21
CA LEU A 225 24.25 -2.63 21.21
C LEU A 225 23.42 -1.87 22.27
N PHE A 226 22.12 -2.11 22.31
CA PHE A 226 21.24 -1.51 23.33
C PHE A 226 21.61 -1.96 24.76
N GLY A 227 22.06 -3.21 24.90
CA GLY A 227 22.59 -3.71 26.16
C GLY A 227 23.84 -2.96 26.64
N VAL A 228 24.80 -2.71 25.74
CA VAL A 228 26.00 -1.91 26.05
C VAL A 228 25.62 -0.47 26.40
N LEU A 229 24.88 0.20 25.52
CA LEU A 229 24.50 1.60 25.71
C LEU A 229 23.70 1.81 26.99
N GLY A 230 22.73 0.93 27.25
CA GLY A 230 21.93 0.98 28.48
C GLY A 230 22.78 0.72 29.73
N THR A 231 23.73 -0.24 29.66
CA THR A 231 24.64 -0.51 30.80
C THR A 231 25.57 0.69 31.11
N VAL A 232 26.00 1.45 30.09
CA VAL A 232 26.76 2.66 30.29
C VAL A 232 25.86 3.80 30.83
N ALA A 233 24.67 3.94 30.25
CA ALA A 233 23.79 5.06 30.56
C ALA A 233 23.06 4.96 31.93
N HIS A 234 22.73 3.73 32.39
CA HIS A 234 21.82 3.53 33.54
C HIS A 234 22.26 4.18 34.84
N GLN A 235 23.54 4.52 34.97
CA GLN A 235 24.11 5.18 36.16
C GLN A 235 23.96 6.69 36.15
N THR A 236 23.58 7.29 35.03
CA THR A 236 23.46 8.75 34.89
C THR A 236 22.26 9.24 35.67
N THR A 237 22.54 10.16 36.62
CA THR A 237 21.54 10.82 37.44
C THR A 237 21.58 12.34 37.25
N ILE A 238 20.45 13.02 37.47
CA ILE A 238 20.34 14.46 37.50
C ILE A 238 19.81 14.86 38.88
N GLU A 239 20.45 15.80 39.53
CA GLU A 239 20.02 16.36 40.81
C GLU A 239 19.14 17.60 40.57
N LEU A 240 17.89 17.53 41.02
CA LEU A 240 16.97 18.68 41.08
C LEU A 240 16.69 19.01 42.53
N GLY A 241 17.50 19.92 43.11
CA GLY A 241 17.40 20.26 44.52
C GLY A 241 17.76 19.05 45.41
N SER A 242 16.80 18.58 46.20
CA SER A 242 16.97 17.41 47.10
C SER A 242 16.60 16.07 46.46
N VAL A 243 16.18 16.07 45.20
CA VAL A 243 15.70 14.85 44.50
C VAL A 243 16.71 14.42 43.46
N THR A 244 17.19 13.18 43.54
CA THR A 244 18.05 12.55 42.54
C THR A 244 17.19 11.73 41.59
N ILE A 245 17.15 12.12 40.32
CA ILE A 245 16.37 11.45 39.26
C ILE A 245 17.29 10.55 38.45
N PRO A 246 17.02 9.22 38.34
CA PRO A 246 17.84 8.28 37.55
C PRO A 246 17.46 8.35 36.07
N VAL A 247 17.80 9.46 35.40
CA VAL A 247 17.43 9.71 34.01
C VAL A 247 18.01 8.66 33.07
N GLY A 248 19.24 8.22 33.30
CA GLY A 248 19.90 7.23 32.49
C GLY A 248 19.21 5.86 32.56
N LEU A 249 18.80 5.43 33.76
CA LEU A 249 18.01 4.19 33.92
C LEU A 249 16.67 4.27 33.18
N THR A 250 15.96 5.39 33.32
CA THR A 250 14.67 5.58 32.67
C THR A 250 14.80 5.52 31.15
N LEU A 251 15.77 6.22 30.57
CA LEU A 251 16.03 6.20 29.14
C LEU A 251 16.45 4.81 28.64
N ALA A 252 17.32 4.11 29.39
CA ALA A 252 17.76 2.76 29.03
C ALA A 252 16.60 1.76 29.01
N LEU A 253 15.68 1.85 29.98
CA LEU A 253 14.48 0.99 30.05
C LEU A 253 13.51 1.31 28.90
N LEU A 254 13.24 2.58 28.64
CA LEU A 254 12.38 3.00 27.53
C LEU A 254 12.96 2.57 26.18
N ALA A 255 14.25 2.77 25.96
CA ALA A 255 14.93 2.39 24.71
C ALA A 255 14.90 0.87 24.49
N SER A 256 15.16 0.07 25.52
CA SER A 256 15.10 -1.39 25.46
C SER A 256 13.68 -1.89 25.23
N GLY A 257 12.69 -1.32 25.92
CA GLY A 257 11.28 -1.66 25.75
C GLY A 257 10.77 -1.32 24.35
N THR A 258 11.10 -0.12 23.84
CA THR A 258 10.70 0.30 22.49
C THR A 258 11.38 -0.53 21.39
N LEU A 259 12.64 -0.93 21.57
CA LEU A 259 13.32 -1.84 20.64
C LEU A 259 12.56 -3.18 20.51
N LEU A 260 12.31 -3.85 21.66
CA LEU A 260 11.65 -5.15 21.64
C LEU A 260 10.20 -5.08 21.17
N LEU A 261 9.45 -4.07 21.61
CA LEU A 261 8.08 -3.84 21.19
C LEU A 261 8.00 -3.47 19.72
N GLY A 262 8.86 -2.57 19.24
CA GLY A 262 8.93 -2.16 17.84
C GLY A 262 9.22 -3.33 16.92
N LEU A 263 10.23 -4.16 17.25
CA LEU A 263 10.50 -5.39 16.51
C LEU A 263 9.30 -6.35 16.52
N ARG A 264 8.59 -6.47 17.64
CA ARG A 264 7.41 -7.32 17.74
C ARG A 264 6.23 -6.87 16.89
N LEU A 265 6.06 -5.57 16.73
CA LEU A 265 4.98 -4.98 15.93
C LEU A 265 5.30 -5.00 14.42
N VAL A 266 6.56 -4.75 14.05
CA VAL A 266 6.97 -4.65 12.65
C VAL A 266 7.36 -6.01 12.07
N VAL A 267 8.09 -6.84 12.83
CA VAL A 267 8.60 -8.11 12.34
C VAL A 267 7.70 -9.26 12.79
N HIS A 268 7.15 -9.99 11.82
CA HIS A 268 6.24 -11.09 12.09
C HIS A 268 6.95 -12.37 12.60
N ASP A 269 8.29 -12.46 12.48
CA ASP A 269 9.08 -13.59 12.92
C ASP A 269 9.49 -13.46 14.40
N ARG A 270 9.02 -14.39 15.23
CA ARG A 270 9.34 -14.44 16.66
C ARG A 270 10.83 -14.67 16.92
N LEU A 271 11.52 -15.35 16.01
CA LEU A 271 12.95 -15.64 16.16
C LEU A 271 13.80 -14.36 16.10
N VAL A 272 13.39 -13.38 15.30
CA VAL A 272 14.08 -12.08 15.23
C VAL A 272 13.94 -11.32 16.56
N VAL A 273 12.74 -11.30 17.13
CA VAL A 273 12.51 -10.66 18.45
C VAL A 273 13.28 -11.39 19.57
N LEU A 274 13.27 -12.73 19.53
CA LEU A 274 14.02 -13.54 20.47
C LEU A 274 15.54 -13.30 20.38
N ALA A 275 16.07 -13.17 19.16
CA ALA A 275 17.49 -12.86 18.96
C ALA A 275 17.88 -11.50 19.53
N ALA A 276 17.04 -10.45 19.31
CA ALA A 276 17.28 -9.15 19.93
C ALA A 276 17.23 -9.22 21.47
N ALA A 277 16.28 -9.96 22.03
CA ALA A 277 16.18 -10.16 23.45
C ALA A 277 17.40 -10.91 24.03
N ILE A 278 17.87 -11.95 23.34
CA ILE A 278 19.09 -12.67 23.72
C ILE A 278 20.31 -11.74 23.67
N GLY A 279 20.48 -10.95 22.59
CA GLY A 279 21.57 -10.01 22.48
C GLY A 279 21.59 -8.99 23.62
N LEU A 280 20.42 -8.42 23.94
CA LEU A 280 20.24 -7.46 25.01
C LEU A 280 20.58 -8.07 26.38
N VAL A 281 19.91 -9.17 26.75
CA VAL A 281 20.03 -9.79 28.07
C VAL A 281 21.42 -10.41 28.28
N ALA A 282 21.97 -11.08 27.27
CA ALA A 282 23.31 -11.67 27.34
C ALA A 282 24.37 -10.58 27.54
N THR A 283 24.24 -9.45 26.86
CA THR A 283 25.20 -8.32 27.02
C THR A 283 25.11 -7.70 28.42
N VAL A 284 23.90 -7.43 28.92
CA VAL A 284 23.72 -6.94 30.30
C VAL A 284 24.30 -7.92 31.31
N PHE A 285 24.06 -9.22 31.13
CA PHE A 285 24.63 -10.25 31.99
C PHE A 285 26.15 -10.28 31.95
N LEU A 286 26.77 -10.31 30.75
CA LEU A 286 28.22 -10.34 30.59
C LEU A 286 28.89 -9.10 31.21
N LEU A 287 28.30 -7.91 31.06
CA LEU A 287 28.81 -6.67 31.63
C LEU A 287 28.56 -6.56 33.15
N SER A 288 27.69 -7.38 33.69
CA SER A 288 27.47 -7.49 35.15
C SER A 288 28.48 -8.43 35.85
N LEU A 289 29.22 -9.23 35.08
CA LEU A 289 30.28 -10.11 35.65
C LEU A 289 31.48 -9.28 36.10
N ARG A 290 32.12 -9.71 37.15
CA ARG A 290 33.38 -9.13 37.61
C ARG A 290 34.50 -9.31 36.58
N SER A 291 35.13 -8.23 36.18
CA SER A 291 36.35 -8.31 35.37
C SER A 291 37.52 -8.91 36.17
N THR A 292 38.54 -9.41 35.47
CA THR A 292 39.79 -9.91 36.07
C THR A 292 40.51 -8.85 36.93
N GLY A 293 40.22 -7.55 36.71
CA GLY A 293 40.71 -6.41 37.49
C GLY A 293 39.83 -6.02 38.69
N GLY A 294 38.75 -6.77 38.98
CA GLY A 294 37.84 -6.55 40.10
C GLY A 294 36.78 -5.46 39.90
N SER A 295 36.79 -4.73 38.76
CA SER A 295 35.76 -3.76 38.44
C SER A 295 34.47 -4.40 37.98
N VAL A 296 33.33 -3.79 38.35
CA VAL A 296 31.98 -4.21 37.93
C VAL A 296 31.32 -3.00 37.26
N LEU A 297 30.80 -3.18 36.03
CA LEU A 297 30.13 -2.12 35.28
C LEU A 297 28.70 -1.86 35.79
N VAL A 298 28.06 -2.86 36.41
CA VAL A 298 26.76 -2.73 37.06
C VAL A 298 26.96 -2.85 38.58
N PRO A 299 27.08 -1.71 39.30
CA PRO A 299 27.31 -1.74 40.74
C PRO A 299 26.09 -2.23 41.49
N ALA A 300 26.33 -2.79 42.68
CA ALA A 300 25.29 -3.20 43.62
C ALA A 300 24.46 -1.96 44.03
N GLY A 301 23.14 -2.01 43.88
CA GLY A 301 22.23 -0.94 44.24
C GLY A 301 20.91 -1.06 43.46
N VAL A 302 19.90 -0.26 43.87
CA VAL A 302 18.56 -0.33 43.22
C VAL A 302 18.63 -0.09 41.72
N PRO A 303 19.33 0.93 41.18
CA PRO A 303 19.39 1.12 39.73
C PRO A 303 20.03 -0.06 38.97
N GLY A 304 21.13 -0.62 39.51
CA GLY A 304 21.80 -1.80 38.91
C GLY A 304 20.94 -3.06 38.93
N THR A 305 20.25 -3.31 40.06
CA THR A 305 19.32 -4.44 40.15
C THR A 305 18.15 -4.31 39.18
N VAL A 306 17.54 -3.15 39.09
CA VAL A 306 16.44 -2.88 38.13
C VAL A 306 16.94 -3.06 36.69
N TRP A 307 18.12 -2.52 36.35
CA TRP A 307 18.69 -2.67 35.00
C TRP A 307 19.01 -4.12 34.66
N SER A 308 19.48 -4.92 35.61
CA SER A 308 19.79 -6.34 35.37
C SER A 308 18.54 -7.20 35.14
N MET A 309 17.40 -6.86 35.73
CA MET A 309 16.19 -7.67 35.67
C MET A 309 15.16 -7.20 34.65
N ALA A 310 14.95 -5.89 34.49
CA ALA A 310 13.88 -5.32 33.69
C ALA A 310 13.97 -5.69 32.18
N PRO A 311 15.13 -5.74 31.52
CA PRO A 311 15.22 -6.15 30.13
C PRO A 311 14.74 -7.58 29.90
N ALA A 312 15.04 -8.51 30.84
CA ALA A 312 14.57 -9.90 30.77
C ALA A 312 13.05 -9.99 30.95
N LEU A 313 12.46 -9.20 31.84
CA LEU A 313 11.03 -9.11 32.04
C LEU A 313 10.33 -8.53 30.81
N PHE A 314 10.87 -7.48 30.21
CA PHE A 314 10.33 -6.94 28.95
C PHE A 314 10.38 -7.96 27.82
N ALA A 315 11.50 -8.67 27.68
CA ALA A 315 11.64 -9.75 26.71
C ALA A 315 10.59 -10.84 26.90
N ALA A 316 10.41 -11.32 28.13
CA ALA A 316 9.39 -12.31 28.44
C ALA A 316 7.98 -11.83 28.13
N LEU A 317 7.62 -10.60 28.51
CA LEU A 317 6.32 -10.00 28.27
C LEU A 317 6.04 -9.84 26.76
N VAL A 318 7.00 -9.31 26.00
CA VAL A 318 6.84 -9.05 24.56
C VAL A 318 6.76 -10.36 23.76
N ILE A 319 7.52 -11.39 24.15
CA ILE A 319 7.50 -12.71 23.48
C ILE A 319 6.21 -13.46 23.81
N ALA A 320 5.76 -13.39 25.05
CA ALA A 320 4.55 -14.06 25.53
C ALA A 320 3.25 -13.41 25.01
N TRP A 321 3.32 -12.17 24.52
CA TRP A 321 2.14 -11.43 24.07
C TRP A 321 1.36 -12.19 23.00
N PRO A 322 0.08 -12.56 23.23
CA PRO A 322 -0.72 -13.30 22.26
C PRO A 322 -1.01 -12.43 21.03
N ARG A 323 -0.95 -13.03 19.84
CA ARG A 323 -1.49 -12.41 18.65
C ARG A 323 -3.01 -12.47 18.72
N ILE A 324 -3.66 -11.33 18.74
CA ILE A 324 -5.12 -11.27 18.58
C ILE A 324 -5.39 -11.68 17.13
N PRO A 325 -6.05 -12.82 16.86
CA PRO A 325 -6.41 -13.19 15.50
C PRO A 325 -7.38 -12.12 14.96
N ALA A 326 -7.11 -11.64 13.74
CA ALA A 326 -8.07 -10.79 13.06
C ALA A 326 -9.41 -11.52 13.00
N ARG A 327 -10.46 -10.89 13.54
CA ARG A 327 -11.82 -11.43 13.55
C ARG A 327 -12.20 -11.71 12.10
N ARG A 328 -12.40 -12.98 11.73
CA ARG A 328 -13.04 -13.33 10.45
C ARG A 328 -14.45 -12.76 10.51
N PRO A 329 -14.88 -11.96 9.51
CA PRO A 329 -16.29 -11.63 9.42
C PRO A 329 -17.06 -12.93 9.23
N THR A 330 -17.99 -13.19 10.14
CA THR A 330 -18.99 -14.26 9.98
C THR A 330 -19.85 -13.90 8.75
N ALA A 331 -19.96 -14.86 7.84
CA ALA A 331 -20.80 -14.80 6.64
C ALA A 331 -22.27 -14.55 6.96
#